data_3b17d10900eef3dd8713ad753d7d7c0a
#
_entry.id   3b17d10900eef3dd8713ad753d7d7c0a
#
_cell.length_a   1.000
_cell.length_b   1.000
_cell.length_c   1.000
_cell.angle_alpha   90.00
_cell.angle_beta   90.00
_cell.angle_gamma   90.00
#
_symmetry.space_group_name_H-M   'P 1'
#
loop_
_entity.id
_entity.type
_entity.pdbx_description
1 polymer ?
#
loop_
_entity_poly.entity_id
_entity_poly.type
_entity_poly.pdbx_seq_one_letter_code
_entity_poly.pdbx_strand_id
1 'polypeptide(L)'
;MENRYKISLIVPIYGVEQYICQCAESVLGQTFDDIQFIFVNDGTKDRSMELLEALIEERFSHLKERIVIINKENGGLPSARKAGLERAEGEYILFADSDDWLELNAVERVMAEAERTDADLIYFHLVKEYGRGKQSVKHERTYTAETKRSWVRNILNYNSYGYTVTKCFRRRLYTDNFVSFPKLGMHEDIYLMSQIIFYAESIAHLPETLYHYRKTNSASMCAQKRSVRHMASSRNLLGLYVDYKDRFEGSPVEGVVDGIVLRAGWHSIIHKGNLFEEFPWLSEAISKAKLSTHYRTPLLFQIFVKIYNRCRM
;
A
#
# COMPACT_ATOMS: atom_id res chain seq x y z
N MET A 1 16.64 17.99 -5.36
CA MET A 1 16.95 18.22 -3.94
C MET A 1 17.94 17.15 -3.52
N GLU A 2 19.00 17.52 -2.82
CA GLU A 2 19.98 16.58 -2.29
C GLU A 2 19.35 15.72 -1.20
N ASN A 3 19.59 14.41 -1.21
CA ASN A 3 19.05 13.53 -0.19
C ASN A 3 19.89 13.66 1.08
N ARG A 4 19.24 13.91 2.22
CA ARG A 4 19.92 14.05 3.51
C ARG A 4 20.21 12.72 4.18
N TYR A 5 19.41 11.70 3.84
CA TYR A 5 19.52 10.34 4.38
C TYR A 5 19.43 9.32 3.25
N LYS A 6 19.93 8.12 3.48
CA LYS A 6 19.77 7.01 2.53
C LYS A 6 18.34 6.52 2.46
N ILE A 7 17.63 6.49 3.59
CA ILE A 7 16.25 6.01 3.64
C ILE A 7 15.42 6.81 4.65
N SER A 8 14.15 7.07 4.33
CA SER A 8 13.13 7.50 5.27
C SER A 8 12.20 6.35 5.60
N LEU A 9 12.10 6.00 6.88
CA LEU A 9 11.18 4.99 7.40
C LEU A 9 9.98 5.70 8.01
N ILE A 10 8.79 5.46 7.43
CA ILE A 10 7.56 6.21 7.73
C ILE A 10 6.57 5.30 8.46
N VAL A 11 6.12 5.74 9.64
CA VAL A 11 5.21 5.00 10.53
C VAL A 11 3.96 5.82 10.80
N PRO A 12 2.81 5.53 10.16
CA PRO A 12 1.53 6.13 10.50
C PRO A 12 0.98 5.56 11.81
N ILE A 13 0.45 6.41 12.70
CA ILE A 13 0.01 6.04 14.05
C ILE A 13 -1.44 6.47 14.28
N TYR A 14 -2.31 5.50 14.61
CA TYR A 14 -3.67 5.73 15.06
C TYR A 14 -4.24 4.53 15.80
N GLY A 15 -4.57 4.66 17.09
CA GLY A 15 -5.27 3.63 17.87
C GLY A 15 -4.44 2.36 18.14
N VAL A 16 -3.14 2.49 18.48
CA VAL A 16 -2.19 1.37 18.57
C VAL A 16 -1.40 1.31 19.88
N GLU A 17 -1.94 1.85 20.98
CA GLU A 17 -1.24 1.89 22.27
C GLU A 17 -0.71 0.54 22.76
N GLN A 18 -1.35 -0.58 22.36
CA GLN A 18 -0.91 -1.93 22.72
C GLN A 18 0.29 -2.42 21.91
N TYR A 19 0.61 -1.78 20.78
CA TYR A 19 1.57 -2.28 19.80
C TYR A 19 2.72 -1.32 19.51
N ILE A 20 2.53 -0.03 19.77
CA ILE A 20 3.44 1.03 19.35
C ILE A 20 4.86 0.85 19.89
N CYS A 21 5.02 0.38 21.12
CA CYS A 21 6.35 0.15 21.69
C CYS A 21 7.13 -0.92 20.93
N GLN A 22 6.50 -2.06 20.61
CA GLN A 22 7.17 -3.11 19.83
C GLN A 22 7.52 -2.64 18.43
N CYS A 23 6.61 -1.93 17.77
CA CYS A 23 6.86 -1.34 16.46
C CYS A 23 8.05 -0.36 16.54
N ALA A 24 8.00 0.60 17.45
CA ALA A 24 9.04 1.62 17.61
C ALA A 24 10.40 1.02 17.96
N GLU A 25 10.46 0.01 18.81
CA GLU A 25 11.69 -0.72 19.14
C GLU A 25 12.30 -1.37 17.88
N SER A 26 11.49 -1.99 17.03
CA SER A 26 11.97 -2.61 15.80
C SER A 26 12.41 -1.58 14.75
N VAL A 27 11.74 -0.44 14.69
CA VAL A 27 12.01 0.65 13.76
C VAL A 27 13.26 1.44 14.16
N LEU A 28 13.34 1.85 15.44
CA LEU A 28 14.44 2.66 15.95
C LEU A 28 15.69 1.82 16.25
N GLY A 29 15.54 0.52 16.46
CA GLY A 29 16.62 -0.43 16.72
C GLY A 29 17.26 -1.04 15.47
N GLN A 30 17.01 -0.48 14.26
CA GLN A 30 17.61 -0.98 13.03
C GLN A 30 19.16 -0.90 13.07
N THR A 31 19.82 -1.92 12.47
CA THR A 31 21.29 -2.00 12.41
C THR A 31 21.92 -1.07 11.37
N PHE A 32 21.14 -0.43 10.53
CA PHE A 32 21.59 0.55 9.54
C PHE A 32 21.50 1.97 10.12
N ASP A 33 22.54 2.79 9.92
CA ASP A 33 22.65 4.08 10.61
C ASP A 33 22.00 5.26 9.87
N ASP A 34 22.03 5.29 8.53
CA ASP A 34 21.62 6.46 7.74
C ASP A 34 20.12 6.48 7.44
N ILE A 35 19.32 6.54 8.52
CA ILE A 35 17.85 6.50 8.49
C ILE A 35 17.28 7.80 9.04
N GLN A 36 16.30 8.37 8.33
CA GLN A 36 15.32 9.30 8.86
C GLN A 36 14.08 8.53 9.34
N PHE A 37 13.66 8.74 10.56
CA PHE A 37 12.45 8.14 11.15
C PHE A 37 11.32 9.15 11.17
N ILE A 38 10.18 8.83 10.56
CA ILE A 38 9.02 9.73 10.46
C ILE A 38 7.81 9.05 11.08
N PHE A 39 7.40 9.50 12.26
CA PHE A 39 6.18 9.06 12.94
C PHE A 39 5.06 10.05 12.65
N VAL A 40 3.95 9.58 12.12
CA VAL A 40 2.81 10.43 11.75
C VAL A 40 1.63 10.11 12.64
N ASN A 41 1.40 10.95 13.64
CA ASN A 41 0.20 10.92 14.47
C ASN A 41 -1.00 11.42 13.67
N ASP A 42 -1.87 10.52 13.25
CA ASP A 42 -3.12 10.84 12.53
C ASP A 42 -4.26 11.17 13.50
N GLY A 43 -3.97 11.98 14.54
CA GLY A 43 -4.94 12.43 15.51
C GLY A 43 -5.42 11.31 16.44
N THR A 44 -4.52 10.42 16.87
CA THR A 44 -4.85 9.33 17.80
C THR A 44 -5.32 9.91 19.13
N LYS A 45 -6.29 9.22 19.77
CA LYS A 45 -6.88 9.65 21.07
C LYS A 45 -6.46 8.75 22.22
N ASP A 46 -5.76 7.66 21.94
CA ASP A 46 -5.22 6.74 22.92
C ASP A 46 -3.81 7.18 23.37
N ARG A 47 -3.14 6.36 24.14
CA ARG A 47 -1.82 6.66 24.67
C ARG A 47 -0.66 6.35 23.73
N SER A 48 -0.92 6.07 22.45
CA SER A 48 0.11 5.68 21.47
C SER A 48 1.27 6.67 21.43
N MET A 49 0.98 7.97 21.36
CA MET A 49 2.02 9.00 21.26
C MET A 49 2.78 9.18 22.57
N GLU A 50 2.09 9.17 23.72
CA GLU A 50 2.71 9.22 25.04
C GLU A 50 3.72 8.09 25.23
N LEU A 51 3.34 6.87 24.85
CA LEU A 51 4.20 5.68 24.95
C LEU A 51 5.39 5.74 23.98
N LEU A 52 5.16 6.22 22.75
CA LEU A 52 6.25 6.41 21.77
C LEU A 52 7.27 7.44 22.27
N GLU A 53 6.81 8.61 22.71
CA GLU A 53 7.70 9.69 23.16
C GLU A 53 8.49 9.29 24.42
N ALA A 54 7.85 8.58 25.36
CA ALA A 54 8.53 8.03 26.54
C ALA A 54 9.62 7.01 26.13
N LEU A 55 9.32 6.11 25.20
CA LEU A 55 10.29 5.13 24.69
C LEU A 55 11.48 5.81 23.98
N ILE A 56 11.23 6.83 23.17
CA ILE A 56 12.28 7.60 22.50
C ILE A 56 13.19 8.26 23.54
N GLU A 57 12.61 8.90 24.56
CA GLU A 57 13.38 9.58 25.59
C GLU A 57 14.25 8.61 26.39
N GLU A 58 13.67 7.47 26.80
CA GLU A 58 14.34 6.49 27.64
C GLU A 58 15.46 5.72 26.90
N ARG A 59 15.22 5.31 25.66
CA ARG A 59 16.09 4.33 24.98
C ARG A 59 16.72 4.82 23.69
N PHE A 60 16.12 5.79 23.01
CA PHE A 60 16.52 6.23 21.67
C PHE A 60 16.80 7.73 21.57
N SER A 61 17.07 8.38 22.71
CA SER A 61 17.36 9.82 22.78
C SER A 61 18.52 10.25 21.88
N HIS A 62 19.48 9.36 21.61
CA HIS A 62 20.59 9.59 20.69
C HIS A 62 20.17 9.71 19.20
N LEU A 63 18.94 9.28 18.85
CA LEU A 63 18.38 9.39 17.48
C LEU A 63 17.50 10.62 17.28
N LYS A 64 17.30 11.49 18.29
CA LYS A 64 16.33 12.61 18.24
C LYS A 64 16.46 13.48 17.01
N GLU A 65 17.68 13.77 16.54
CA GLU A 65 17.91 14.60 15.36
C GLU A 65 17.47 13.95 14.03
N ARG A 66 17.27 12.63 14.04
CA ARG A 66 16.82 11.84 12.90
C ARG A 66 15.32 11.52 12.97
N ILE A 67 14.66 11.84 14.10
CA ILE A 67 13.26 11.55 14.34
C ILE A 67 12.42 12.79 14.02
N VAL A 68 11.41 12.62 13.19
CA VAL A 68 10.39 13.62 12.88
C VAL A 68 9.04 13.10 13.35
N ILE A 69 8.39 13.83 14.23
CA ILE A 69 7.00 13.56 14.66
C ILE A 69 6.09 14.57 13.98
N ILE A 70 5.11 14.09 13.23
CA ILE A 70 4.10 14.90 12.56
C ILE A 70 2.78 14.70 13.28
N ASN A 71 2.23 15.76 13.85
CA ASN A 71 0.89 15.77 14.44
C ASN A 71 -0.10 16.39 13.46
N LYS A 72 -1.19 15.67 13.13
CA LYS A 72 -2.24 16.16 12.23
C LYS A 72 -3.62 15.70 12.68
N GLU A 73 -4.65 16.37 12.19
CA GLU A 73 -6.03 15.90 12.34
C GLU A 73 -6.21 14.56 11.61
N ASN A 74 -7.08 13.70 12.17
CA ASN A 74 -7.37 12.39 11.57
C ASN A 74 -7.88 12.55 10.14
N GLY A 75 -7.15 11.98 9.20
CA GLY A 75 -7.48 11.94 7.78
C GLY A 75 -7.41 10.52 7.21
N GLY A 76 -7.15 9.52 8.07
CA GLY A 76 -6.98 8.12 7.71
C GLY A 76 -5.60 7.78 7.16
N LEU A 77 -5.35 6.49 7.04
CA LEU A 77 -4.04 5.92 6.66
C LEU A 77 -3.43 6.53 5.38
N PRO A 78 -4.18 6.75 4.27
CA PRO A 78 -3.60 7.39 3.07
C PRO A 78 -3.09 8.80 3.34
N SER A 79 -3.83 9.58 4.13
CA SER A 79 -3.46 10.95 4.51
C SER A 79 -2.21 10.98 5.40
N ALA A 80 -2.10 10.03 6.33
CA ALA A 80 -0.92 9.91 7.19
C ALA A 80 0.32 9.49 6.38
N ARG A 81 0.21 8.51 5.48
CA ARG A 81 1.31 8.11 4.58
C ARG A 81 1.75 9.26 3.69
N LYS A 82 0.81 10.01 3.12
CA LYS A 82 1.10 11.19 2.30
C LYS A 82 1.88 12.24 3.10
N ALA A 83 1.43 12.58 4.32
CA ALA A 83 2.10 13.54 5.18
C ALA A 83 3.54 13.10 5.51
N GLY A 84 3.77 11.81 5.73
CA GLY A 84 5.11 11.25 5.93
C GLY A 84 5.98 11.38 4.68
N LEU A 85 5.46 11.05 3.50
CA LEU A 85 6.18 11.20 2.22
C LEU A 85 6.58 12.65 1.92
N GLU A 86 5.71 13.60 2.22
CA GLU A 86 5.98 15.04 2.02
C GLU A 86 7.12 15.56 2.93
N ARG A 87 7.44 14.86 4.02
CA ARG A 87 8.53 15.20 4.95
C ARG A 87 9.77 14.32 4.78
N ALA A 88 9.70 13.34 3.88
CA ALA A 88 10.81 12.44 3.64
C ALA A 88 11.96 13.13 2.90
N GLU A 89 13.17 12.99 3.45
CA GLU A 89 14.43 13.51 2.92
C GLU A 89 15.39 12.37 2.49
N GLY A 90 14.99 11.11 2.71
CA GLY A 90 15.75 9.93 2.30
C GLY A 90 15.72 9.70 0.79
N GLU A 91 16.78 9.09 0.26
CA GLU A 91 16.82 8.62 -1.13
C GLU A 91 15.76 7.55 -1.39
N TYR A 92 15.60 6.65 -0.43
CA TYR A 92 14.59 5.59 -0.44
C TYR A 92 13.49 5.82 0.60
N ILE A 93 12.35 5.20 0.36
CA ILE A 93 11.19 5.20 1.27
C ILE A 93 10.86 3.77 1.65
N LEU A 94 10.63 3.53 2.94
CA LEU A 94 10.02 2.32 3.47
C LEU A 94 8.91 2.68 4.44
N PHE A 95 7.79 1.96 4.38
CA PHE A 95 6.70 2.10 5.35
C PHE A 95 6.71 0.96 6.36
N ALA A 96 6.30 1.25 7.59
CA ALA A 96 5.93 0.25 8.57
C ALA A 96 4.59 0.63 9.22
N ASP A 97 3.68 -0.33 9.35
CA ASP A 97 2.42 -0.12 10.07
C ASP A 97 2.66 -0.23 11.58
N SER A 98 2.05 0.65 12.36
CA SER A 98 2.36 0.82 13.78
C SER A 98 1.86 -0.31 14.69
N ASP A 99 1.11 -1.27 14.16
CA ASP A 99 0.71 -2.51 14.85
C ASP A 99 1.58 -3.74 14.48
N ASP A 100 2.59 -3.54 13.60
CA ASP A 100 3.49 -4.55 13.08
C ASP A 100 4.94 -4.33 13.57
N TRP A 101 5.91 -5.12 13.08
CA TRP A 101 7.33 -4.92 13.37
C TRP A 101 8.24 -5.43 12.25
N LEU A 102 9.47 -4.91 12.22
CA LEU A 102 10.54 -5.30 11.30
C LEU A 102 11.55 -6.22 11.98
N GLU A 103 12.27 -7.03 11.19
CA GLU A 103 13.55 -7.60 11.64
C GLU A 103 14.55 -6.47 11.87
N LEU A 104 15.40 -6.58 12.89
CA LEU A 104 16.34 -5.51 13.27
C LEU A 104 17.35 -5.17 12.18
N ASN A 105 17.65 -6.11 11.28
CA ASN A 105 18.55 -5.91 10.14
C ASN A 105 17.80 -5.64 8.82
N ALA A 106 16.49 -5.38 8.87
CA ALA A 106 15.67 -5.26 7.66
C ALA A 106 16.16 -4.14 6.75
N VAL A 107 16.42 -2.94 7.29
CA VAL A 107 16.89 -1.80 6.50
C VAL A 107 18.29 -2.06 5.94
N GLU A 108 19.19 -2.63 6.73
CA GLU A 108 20.54 -3.01 6.28
C GLU A 108 20.47 -3.96 5.06
N ARG A 109 19.63 -5.00 5.14
CA ARG A 109 19.47 -5.97 4.05
C ARG A 109 18.90 -5.32 2.79
N VAL A 110 17.90 -4.48 2.95
CA VAL A 110 17.27 -3.75 1.85
C VAL A 110 18.23 -2.74 1.22
N MET A 111 19.01 -2.01 2.01
CA MET A 111 20.00 -1.05 1.49
C MET A 111 21.18 -1.74 0.82
N ALA A 112 21.65 -2.87 1.33
CA ALA A 112 22.68 -3.68 0.67
C ALA A 112 22.19 -4.17 -0.72
N GLU A 113 20.92 -4.57 -0.84
CA GLU A 113 20.35 -4.95 -2.13
C GLU A 113 20.18 -3.73 -3.06
N ALA A 114 19.79 -2.57 -2.51
CA ALA A 114 19.71 -1.32 -3.25
C ALA A 114 21.06 -0.90 -3.84
N GLU A 115 22.13 -0.96 -3.05
CA GLU A 115 23.49 -0.65 -3.49
C GLU A 115 23.99 -1.65 -4.55
N ARG A 116 23.69 -2.93 -4.38
CA ARG A 116 24.11 -3.99 -5.31
C ARG A 116 23.44 -3.88 -6.68
N THR A 117 22.17 -3.46 -6.73
CA THR A 117 21.33 -3.51 -7.95
C THR A 117 21.03 -2.17 -8.56
N ASP A 118 21.27 -1.09 -7.83
CA ASP A 118 20.82 0.28 -8.17
C ASP A 118 19.32 0.35 -8.52
N ALA A 119 18.52 -0.51 -7.86
CA ALA A 119 17.11 -0.66 -8.19
C ALA A 119 16.27 0.53 -7.70
N ASP A 120 15.26 0.91 -8.49
CA ASP A 120 14.25 1.89 -8.10
C ASP A 120 13.29 1.36 -7.05
N LEU A 121 13.05 0.05 -7.07
CA LEU A 121 12.16 -0.63 -6.17
C LEU A 121 12.74 -1.98 -5.75
N ILE A 122 12.85 -2.18 -4.45
CA ILE A 122 13.22 -3.44 -3.82
C ILE A 122 12.01 -3.97 -3.08
N TYR A 123 11.68 -5.25 -3.23
CA TYR A 123 10.60 -5.88 -2.49
C TYR A 123 11.05 -7.19 -1.85
N PHE A 124 10.42 -7.51 -0.72
CA PHE A 124 10.78 -8.64 0.13
C PHE A 124 9.54 -9.34 0.69
N HIS A 125 9.75 -10.40 1.45
CA HIS A 125 8.67 -11.21 2.00
C HIS A 125 8.23 -10.73 3.39
N LEU A 126 7.01 -11.14 3.77
CA LEU A 126 6.50 -10.95 5.12
C LEU A 126 6.04 -12.29 5.73
N VAL A 127 6.04 -12.34 7.04
CA VAL A 127 5.40 -13.39 7.82
C VAL A 127 4.15 -12.86 8.51
N LYS A 128 3.06 -13.61 8.46
CA LYS A 128 1.83 -13.32 9.20
C LYS A 128 1.86 -14.00 10.56
N GLU A 129 1.68 -13.20 11.61
CA GLU A 129 1.74 -13.61 13.00
C GLU A 129 0.31 -13.77 13.56
N TYR A 130 -0.09 -15.01 13.83
CA TYR A 130 -1.43 -15.34 14.34
C TYR A 130 -1.48 -15.48 15.88
N GLY A 131 -0.37 -15.22 16.56
CA GLY A 131 -0.21 -15.47 17.99
C GLY A 131 0.08 -16.93 18.33
N ARG A 132 0.49 -17.18 19.58
CA ARG A 132 0.84 -18.51 20.10
C ARG A 132 1.86 -19.27 19.21
N GLY A 133 2.81 -18.55 18.60
CA GLY A 133 3.84 -19.12 17.72
C GLY A 133 3.34 -19.58 16.35
N LYS A 134 2.07 -19.37 15.99
CA LYS A 134 1.54 -19.71 14.67
C LYS A 134 1.89 -18.63 13.65
N GLN A 135 2.58 -19.04 12.59
CA GLN A 135 3.08 -18.15 11.55
C GLN A 135 2.71 -18.68 10.15
N SER A 136 2.70 -17.77 9.16
CA SER A 136 2.55 -18.12 7.74
C SER A 136 3.32 -17.12 6.88
N VAL A 137 4.42 -17.56 6.29
CA VAL A 137 5.22 -16.75 5.36
C VAL A 137 4.41 -16.49 4.09
N LYS A 138 4.50 -15.25 3.60
CA LYS A 138 3.92 -14.80 2.33
C LYS A 138 5.05 -14.45 1.37
N HIS A 139 5.21 -15.32 0.39
CA HIS A 139 6.15 -15.11 -0.71
C HIS A 139 5.46 -14.33 -1.83
N GLU A 140 6.07 -13.24 -2.27
CA GLU A 140 5.69 -12.58 -3.50
C GLU A 140 6.32 -13.34 -4.69
N ARG A 141 5.69 -13.31 -5.84
CA ARG A 141 6.29 -13.83 -7.07
C ARG A 141 7.45 -12.96 -7.50
N THR A 142 8.41 -13.53 -8.21
CA THR A 142 9.50 -12.73 -8.77
C THR A 142 9.00 -11.89 -9.95
N TYR A 143 9.22 -10.59 -9.86
CA TYR A 143 8.92 -9.62 -10.89
C TYR A 143 10.18 -8.81 -11.21
N THR A 144 10.31 -8.39 -12.45
CA THR A 144 11.39 -7.55 -12.97
C THR A 144 10.82 -6.30 -13.63
N ALA A 145 11.68 -5.41 -14.12
CA ALA A 145 11.24 -4.24 -14.87
C ALA A 145 10.42 -4.63 -16.11
N GLU A 146 10.79 -5.70 -16.82
CA GLU A 146 10.08 -6.20 -18.00
C GLU A 146 8.71 -6.78 -17.65
N THR A 147 8.57 -7.36 -16.47
CA THR A 147 7.33 -7.98 -16.00
C THR A 147 6.49 -7.07 -15.09
N LYS A 148 6.92 -5.83 -14.83
CA LYS A 148 6.23 -4.87 -13.92
C LYS A 148 4.76 -4.64 -14.29
N ARG A 149 4.43 -4.64 -15.57
CA ARG A 149 3.05 -4.49 -16.06
C ARG A 149 2.16 -5.66 -15.63
N SER A 150 2.71 -6.88 -15.69
CA SER A 150 2.03 -8.07 -15.16
C SER A 150 1.88 -8.00 -13.64
N TRP A 151 2.85 -7.43 -12.95
CA TRP A 151 2.76 -7.21 -11.50
C TRP A 151 1.66 -6.22 -11.14
N VAL A 152 1.63 -5.03 -11.76
CA VAL A 152 0.55 -4.05 -11.59
C VAL A 152 -0.82 -4.69 -11.87
N ARG A 153 -0.95 -5.43 -12.98
CA ARG A 153 -2.17 -6.19 -13.29
C ARG A 153 -2.56 -7.15 -12.17
N ASN A 154 -1.61 -7.92 -11.66
CA ASN A 154 -1.87 -8.90 -10.61
C ASN A 154 -2.28 -8.25 -9.30
N ILE A 155 -1.66 -7.12 -8.93
CA ILE A 155 -2.02 -6.34 -7.74
C ILE A 155 -3.46 -5.81 -7.88
N LEU A 156 -3.77 -5.13 -8.98
CA LEU A 156 -5.11 -4.58 -9.24
C LEU A 156 -6.19 -5.67 -9.29
N ASN A 157 -5.82 -6.91 -9.61
CA ASN A 157 -6.70 -8.07 -9.64
C ASN A 157 -6.70 -8.90 -8.35
N TYR A 158 -6.00 -8.47 -7.31
CA TYR A 158 -5.79 -9.22 -6.05
C TYR A 158 -5.16 -10.61 -6.23
N ASN A 159 -4.41 -10.81 -7.31
CA ASN A 159 -3.64 -12.03 -7.58
C ASN A 159 -2.20 -11.93 -7.06
N SER A 160 -1.78 -10.76 -6.61
CA SER A 160 -0.49 -10.46 -6.00
C SER A 160 -0.69 -9.49 -4.85
N TYR A 161 0.30 -9.38 -3.97
CA TYR A 161 0.20 -8.55 -2.79
C TYR A 161 0.65 -7.11 -3.08
N GLY A 162 -0.25 -6.15 -2.80
CA GLY A 162 0.03 -4.71 -2.92
C GLY A 162 0.67 -4.10 -1.67
N TYR A 163 1.08 -4.91 -0.66
CA TYR A 163 1.56 -4.39 0.62
C TYR A 163 2.66 -3.34 0.44
N THR A 164 2.41 -2.12 0.92
CA THR A 164 3.39 -1.02 0.96
C THR A 164 4.58 -1.36 1.84
N VAL A 165 4.34 -2.03 2.95
CA VAL A 165 5.30 -2.37 3.99
C VAL A 165 6.37 -3.38 3.58
N THR A 166 6.22 -4.03 2.43
CA THR A 166 7.21 -4.95 1.87
C THR A 166 7.94 -4.38 0.66
N LYS A 167 7.82 -3.09 0.42
CA LYS A 167 8.38 -2.44 -0.77
C LYS A 167 9.13 -1.18 -0.37
N CYS A 168 10.43 -1.18 -0.61
CA CYS A 168 11.31 -0.03 -0.50
C CYS A 168 11.51 0.56 -1.89
N PHE A 169 11.31 1.86 -2.06
CA PHE A 169 11.37 2.49 -3.37
C PHE A 169 12.08 3.85 -3.33
N ARG A 170 12.72 4.23 -4.43
CA ARG A 170 13.33 5.56 -4.56
C ARG A 170 12.27 6.64 -4.44
N ARG A 171 12.53 7.64 -3.57
CA ARG A 171 11.63 8.78 -3.33
C ARG A 171 11.27 9.51 -4.63
N ARG A 172 12.17 9.56 -5.62
CA ARG A 172 11.92 10.16 -6.94
C ARG A 172 10.73 9.56 -7.68
N LEU A 173 10.39 8.30 -7.43
CA LEU A 173 9.18 7.71 -8.03
C LEU A 173 7.90 8.40 -7.57
N TYR A 174 7.92 9.00 -6.38
CA TYR A 174 6.82 9.81 -5.86
C TYR A 174 6.96 11.29 -6.26
N THR A 175 8.16 11.90 -6.11
CA THR A 175 8.35 13.33 -6.29
C THR A 175 8.33 13.79 -7.74
N ASP A 176 8.83 12.96 -8.67
CA ASP A 176 9.02 13.31 -10.07
C ASP A 176 7.85 12.85 -10.95
N ASN A 177 6.89 12.16 -10.36
CA ASN A 177 5.73 11.63 -11.04
C ASN A 177 4.43 12.08 -10.38
N PHE A 178 3.34 12.04 -11.14
CA PHE A 178 2.03 12.23 -10.55
C PHE A 178 1.60 10.95 -9.84
N VAL A 179 1.67 10.96 -8.51
CA VAL A 179 1.18 9.89 -7.64
C VAL A 179 0.05 10.44 -6.79
N SER A 180 -1.14 9.89 -6.95
CA SER A 180 -2.31 10.27 -6.17
C SER A 180 -2.55 9.32 -5.00
N PHE A 181 -3.31 9.77 -4.02
CA PHE A 181 -3.70 9.00 -2.85
C PHE A 181 -5.21 8.78 -2.81
N PRO A 182 -5.70 7.62 -2.37
CA PRO A 182 -7.13 7.40 -2.24
C PRO A 182 -7.69 8.17 -1.04
N LYS A 183 -8.99 8.44 -1.08
CA LYS A 183 -9.71 9.10 0.02
C LYS A 183 -9.98 8.16 1.21
N LEU A 184 -10.06 6.85 0.96
CA LEU A 184 -10.40 5.82 1.94
C LEU A 184 -9.18 4.94 2.25
N GLY A 185 -9.09 4.42 3.48
CA GLY A 185 -7.97 3.58 3.91
C GLY A 185 -7.95 2.17 3.31
N MET A 186 -9.09 1.65 2.86
CA MET A 186 -9.15 0.26 2.41
C MET A 186 -8.48 0.06 1.04
N HIS A 187 -7.46 -0.83 1.00
CA HIS A 187 -6.66 -1.14 -0.17
C HIS A 187 -5.93 0.08 -0.76
N GLU A 188 -5.57 1.03 0.08
CA GLU A 188 -4.73 2.18 -0.30
C GLU A 188 -3.32 1.72 -0.73
N ASP A 189 -2.86 0.60 -0.19
CA ASP A 189 -1.63 -0.09 -0.58
C ASP A 189 -1.66 -0.49 -2.06
N ILE A 190 -2.75 -1.11 -2.51
CA ILE A 190 -2.96 -1.44 -3.93
C ILE A 190 -2.95 -0.19 -4.79
N TYR A 191 -3.65 0.87 -4.32
CA TYR A 191 -3.74 2.14 -5.01
C TYR A 191 -2.36 2.79 -5.17
N LEU A 192 -1.59 2.91 -4.09
CA LEU A 192 -0.28 3.54 -4.10
C LEU A 192 0.76 2.70 -4.86
N MET A 193 0.87 1.41 -4.55
CA MET A 193 1.92 0.56 -5.12
C MET A 193 1.72 0.28 -6.60
N SER A 194 0.50 0.23 -7.12
CA SER A 194 0.29 0.11 -8.56
C SER A 194 0.92 1.27 -9.34
N GLN A 195 0.91 2.48 -8.78
CA GLN A 195 1.50 3.68 -9.37
C GLN A 195 3.03 3.67 -9.24
N ILE A 196 3.55 3.41 -8.05
CA ILE A 196 5.00 3.35 -7.79
C ILE A 196 5.67 2.29 -8.68
N ILE A 197 5.11 1.09 -8.74
CA ILE A 197 5.63 0.00 -9.59
C ILE A 197 5.56 0.37 -11.07
N PHE A 198 4.52 1.07 -11.49
CA PHE A 198 4.38 1.52 -12.88
C PHE A 198 5.54 2.45 -13.30
N TYR A 199 5.94 3.36 -12.43
CA TYR A 199 7.03 4.31 -12.71
C TYR A 199 8.44 3.73 -12.49
N ALA A 200 8.60 2.64 -11.73
CA ALA A 200 9.90 2.02 -11.51
C ALA A 200 10.51 1.50 -12.83
N GLU A 201 11.77 1.83 -13.09
CA GLU A 201 12.52 1.37 -14.26
C GLU A 201 13.38 0.16 -13.95
N SER A 202 13.79 0.01 -12.70
CA SER A 202 14.56 -1.13 -12.20
C SER A 202 13.91 -1.71 -10.93
N ILE A 203 13.83 -3.05 -10.86
CA ILE A 203 13.15 -3.76 -9.77
C ILE A 203 14.04 -4.92 -9.31
N ALA A 204 14.29 -5.00 -8.01
CA ALA A 204 15.01 -6.08 -7.36
C ALA A 204 14.13 -6.86 -6.40
N HIS A 205 14.28 -8.18 -6.37
CA HIS A 205 13.64 -9.07 -5.43
C HIS A 205 14.65 -9.54 -4.37
N LEU A 206 14.44 -9.18 -3.13
CA LEU A 206 15.17 -9.68 -1.97
C LEU A 206 14.35 -10.82 -1.35
N PRO A 207 14.73 -12.12 -1.55
CA PRO A 207 13.91 -13.25 -1.13
C PRO A 207 14.06 -13.54 0.37
N GLU A 208 13.98 -12.51 1.19
CA GLU A 208 14.10 -12.57 2.65
C GLU A 208 12.80 -12.14 3.33
N THR A 209 12.50 -12.72 4.49
CA THR A 209 11.34 -12.36 5.30
C THR A 209 11.79 -11.35 6.35
N LEU A 210 11.48 -10.07 6.13
CA LEU A 210 11.98 -8.95 6.92
C LEU A 210 10.88 -8.19 7.67
N TYR A 211 9.62 -8.56 7.47
CA TYR A 211 8.46 -7.88 8.02
C TYR A 211 7.50 -8.86 8.70
N HIS A 212 7.05 -8.52 9.90
CA HIS A 212 6.10 -9.29 10.70
C HIS A 212 4.75 -8.60 10.74
N TYR A 213 3.78 -9.21 10.04
CA TYR A 213 2.41 -8.71 9.95
C TYR A 213 1.51 -9.33 11.03
N ARG A 214 1.08 -8.54 11.99
CA ARG A 214 0.23 -8.96 13.11
C ARG A 214 -1.20 -9.24 12.65
N LYS A 215 -1.68 -10.45 12.95
CA LYS A 215 -3.06 -10.88 12.67
C LYS A 215 -3.94 -10.93 13.92
N THR A 216 -3.40 -10.59 15.08
CA THR A 216 -4.11 -10.60 16.37
C THR A 216 -4.77 -9.26 16.72
N ASN A 217 -4.51 -8.20 15.96
CA ASN A 217 -5.18 -6.92 16.14
C ASN A 217 -6.62 -6.97 15.60
N SER A 218 -7.61 -7.08 16.52
CA SER A 218 -9.03 -7.12 16.18
C SER A 218 -9.60 -5.76 15.73
N ALA A 219 -8.92 -4.66 16.04
CA ALA A 219 -9.28 -3.31 15.63
C ALA A 219 -8.80 -2.96 14.20
N SER A 220 -7.99 -3.84 13.56
CA SER A 220 -7.44 -3.56 12.25
C SER A 220 -8.55 -3.39 11.18
N MET A 221 -8.29 -2.58 10.16
CA MET A 221 -9.20 -2.40 9.02
C MET A 221 -9.55 -3.73 8.33
N CYS A 222 -8.65 -4.70 8.36
CA CYS A 222 -8.87 -6.04 7.82
C CYS A 222 -9.91 -6.86 8.59
N ALA A 223 -10.25 -6.49 9.83
CA ALA A 223 -11.29 -7.14 10.63
C ALA A 223 -12.72 -6.73 10.24
N GLN A 224 -12.90 -5.67 9.46
CA GLN A 224 -14.21 -5.21 9.01
C GLN A 224 -14.95 -6.24 8.14
N LYS A 225 -16.28 -6.14 8.07
CA LYS A 225 -17.13 -7.01 7.22
C LYS A 225 -16.66 -6.95 5.76
N ARG A 226 -16.68 -8.10 5.07
CA ARG A 226 -16.23 -8.24 3.68
C ARG A 226 -16.93 -7.27 2.72
N SER A 227 -18.26 -7.05 2.88
CA SER A 227 -19.04 -6.11 2.05
C SER A 227 -18.52 -4.68 2.18
N VAL A 228 -18.25 -4.21 3.42
CA VAL A 228 -17.72 -2.86 3.68
C VAL A 228 -16.36 -2.70 3.00
N ARG A 229 -15.46 -3.68 3.19
CA ARG A 229 -14.13 -3.67 2.56
C ARG A 229 -14.20 -3.66 1.03
N HIS A 230 -15.05 -4.49 0.43
CA HIS A 230 -15.21 -4.54 -1.03
C HIS A 230 -15.73 -3.23 -1.60
N MET A 231 -16.71 -2.60 -0.96
CA MET A 231 -17.28 -1.34 -1.43
C MET A 231 -16.27 -0.19 -1.30
N ALA A 232 -15.56 -0.08 -0.16
CA ALA A 232 -14.52 0.93 0.04
C ALA A 232 -13.38 0.77 -0.98
N SER A 233 -12.91 -0.47 -1.18
CA SER A 233 -11.88 -0.77 -2.19
C SER A 233 -12.32 -0.41 -3.60
N SER A 234 -13.57 -0.72 -3.96
CA SER A 234 -14.10 -0.38 -5.29
C SER A 234 -14.13 1.13 -5.51
N ARG A 235 -14.54 1.92 -4.51
CA ARG A 235 -14.50 3.39 -4.60
C ARG A 235 -13.09 3.91 -4.84
N ASN A 236 -12.11 3.41 -4.09
CA ASN A 236 -10.71 3.81 -4.28
C ASN A 236 -10.22 3.47 -5.68
N LEU A 237 -10.44 2.24 -6.14
CA LEU A 237 -9.97 1.82 -7.46
C LEU A 237 -10.70 2.52 -8.61
N LEU A 238 -11.98 2.89 -8.45
CA LEU A 238 -12.68 3.74 -9.42
C LEU A 238 -12.07 5.16 -9.46
N GLY A 239 -11.64 5.71 -8.32
CA GLY A 239 -10.86 6.95 -8.28
C GLY A 239 -9.55 6.83 -9.06
N LEU A 240 -8.80 5.75 -8.83
CA LEU A 240 -7.57 5.47 -9.58
C LEU A 240 -7.85 5.34 -11.10
N TYR A 241 -8.94 4.69 -11.48
CA TYR A 241 -9.36 4.61 -12.88
C TYR A 241 -9.54 5.98 -13.51
N VAL A 242 -10.25 6.89 -12.85
CA VAL A 242 -10.47 8.27 -13.35
C VAL A 242 -9.16 9.03 -13.49
N ASP A 243 -8.28 8.93 -12.49
CA ASP A 243 -6.99 9.64 -12.49
C ASP A 243 -6.04 9.15 -13.59
N TYR A 244 -6.16 7.89 -13.99
CA TYR A 244 -5.14 7.20 -14.80
C TYR A 244 -5.62 6.64 -16.13
N LYS A 245 -6.96 6.62 -16.43
CA LYS A 245 -7.49 6.03 -17.66
C LYS A 245 -6.76 6.54 -18.93
N ASP A 246 -6.57 7.86 -19.01
CA ASP A 246 -5.97 8.50 -20.18
C ASP A 246 -4.44 8.25 -20.25
N ARG A 247 -3.80 7.98 -19.11
CA ARG A 247 -2.36 7.65 -19.03
C ARG A 247 -2.06 6.21 -19.38
N PHE A 248 -3.06 5.32 -19.21
CA PHE A 248 -2.95 3.91 -19.55
C PHE A 248 -3.47 3.61 -20.96
N GLU A 249 -4.12 4.58 -21.63
CA GLU A 249 -4.60 4.43 -23.00
C GLU A 249 -3.44 4.09 -23.95
N GLY A 250 -3.62 3.07 -24.77
CA GLY A 250 -2.57 2.55 -25.64
C GLY A 250 -1.42 1.81 -24.92
N SER A 251 -1.44 1.76 -23.59
CA SER A 251 -0.45 1.00 -22.81
C SER A 251 -0.87 -0.46 -22.64
N PRO A 252 0.07 -1.41 -22.45
CA PRO A 252 -0.26 -2.81 -22.15
C PRO A 252 -0.99 -3.00 -20.80
N VAL A 253 -1.25 -1.92 -20.05
CA VAL A 253 -2.03 -1.90 -18.81
C VAL A 253 -3.50 -1.51 -19.08
N GLU A 254 -3.84 -1.04 -20.30
CA GLU A 254 -5.20 -0.63 -20.69
C GLU A 254 -6.26 -1.68 -20.30
N GLY A 255 -6.06 -2.94 -20.66
CA GLY A 255 -6.98 -4.03 -20.28
C GLY A 255 -7.03 -4.37 -18.77
N VAL A 256 -6.13 -3.80 -17.94
CA VAL A 256 -6.16 -3.95 -16.48
C VAL A 256 -7.19 -3.00 -15.88
N VAL A 257 -7.29 -1.82 -16.45
CA VAL A 257 -8.22 -0.77 -16.04
C VAL A 257 -9.67 -1.24 -16.20
N ASP A 258 -9.96 -1.97 -17.28
CA ASP A 258 -11.27 -2.60 -17.52
C ASP A 258 -11.70 -3.52 -16.37
N GLY A 259 -10.76 -4.23 -15.76
CA GLY A 259 -11.08 -5.08 -14.63
C GLY A 259 -11.45 -4.36 -13.35
N ILE A 260 -10.99 -3.13 -13.17
CA ILE A 260 -11.40 -2.29 -12.05
C ILE A 260 -12.90 -2.00 -12.15
N VAL A 261 -13.36 -1.51 -13.31
CA VAL A 261 -14.78 -1.14 -13.51
C VAL A 261 -15.69 -2.36 -13.46
N LEU A 262 -15.28 -3.48 -14.04
CA LEU A 262 -16.03 -4.74 -13.99
C LEU A 262 -16.21 -5.25 -12.56
N ARG A 263 -15.16 -5.20 -11.75
CA ARG A 263 -15.21 -5.63 -10.35
C ARG A 263 -16.04 -4.68 -9.49
N ALA A 264 -15.90 -3.37 -9.69
CA ALA A 264 -16.69 -2.39 -8.97
C ALA A 264 -18.19 -2.57 -9.24
N GLY A 265 -18.58 -2.76 -10.49
CA GLY A 265 -19.97 -3.08 -10.87
C GLY A 265 -20.46 -4.36 -10.18
N TRP A 266 -19.65 -5.44 -10.19
CA TRP A 266 -19.99 -6.67 -9.49
C TRP A 266 -20.17 -6.48 -7.98
N HIS A 267 -19.24 -5.77 -7.31
CA HIS A 267 -19.35 -5.48 -5.88
C HIS A 267 -20.60 -4.64 -5.55
N SER A 268 -20.93 -3.67 -6.40
CA SER A 268 -22.15 -2.87 -6.22
C SER A 268 -23.40 -3.73 -6.22
N ILE A 269 -23.46 -4.72 -7.11
CA ILE A 269 -24.61 -5.61 -7.23
C ILE A 269 -24.71 -6.58 -6.06
N ILE A 270 -23.64 -7.35 -5.78
CA ILE A 270 -23.68 -8.41 -4.75
C ILE A 270 -23.83 -7.88 -3.33
N HIS A 271 -23.38 -6.64 -3.10
CA HIS A 271 -23.47 -5.99 -1.79
C HIS A 271 -24.60 -4.94 -1.71
N LYS A 272 -25.44 -4.84 -2.73
CA LYS A 272 -26.52 -3.84 -2.82
C LYS A 272 -25.99 -2.42 -2.57
N GLY A 273 -24.83 -2.12 -3.15
CA GLY A 273 -24.16 -0.83 -3.01
C GLY A 273 -24.65 0.17 -4.07
N ASN A 274 -24.26 1.42 -3.90
CA ASN A 274 -24.72 2.56 -4.72
C ASN A 274 -23.65 3.09 -5.70
N LEU A 275 -22.66 2.27 -6.10
CA LEU A 275 -21.56 2.74 -6.97
C LEU A 275 -22.04 3.24 -8.34
N PHE A 276 -23.15 2.73 -8.86
CA PHE A 276 -23.73 3.23 -10.11
C PHE A 276 -24.33 4.63 -9.99
N GLU A 277 -24.80 5.00 -8.78
CA GLU A 277 -25.27 6.35 -8.47
C GLU A 277 -24.10 7.30 -8.20
N GLU A 278 -23.10 6.85 -7.42
CA GLU A 278 -21.90 7.62 -7.11
C GLU A 278 -21.02 7.87 -8.36
N PHE A 279 -21.00 6.93 -9.30
CA PHE A 279 -20.22 6.97 -10.53
C PHE A 279 -21.13 6.71 -11.74
N PRO A 280 -21.93 7.70 -12.22
CA PRO A 280 -22.88 7.51 -13.31
C PRO A 280 -22.27 6.98 -14.61
N TRP A 281 -21.00 7.28 -14.87
CA TRP A 281 -20.21 6.79 -16.01
C TRP A 281 -19.85 5.29 -15.92
N LEU A 282 -19.97 4.65 -14.73
CA LEU A 282 -19.58 3.27 -14.51
C LEU A 282 -20.30 2.29 -15.45
N SER A 283 -21.58 2.51 -15.71
CA SER A 283 -22.37 1.66 -16.64
C SER A 283 -21.82 1.70 -18.06
N GLU A 284 -21.44 2.88 -18.55
CA GLU A 284 -20.84 3.06 -19.86
C GLU A 284 -19.46 2.42 -19.95
N ALA A 285 -18.61 2.65 -18.93
CA ALA A 285 -17.29 2.03 -18.84
C ALA A 285 -17.36 0.50 -18.84
N ILE A 286 -18.31 -0.09 -18.10
CA ILE A 286 -18.55 -1.55 -18.10
C ILE A 286 -18.96 -2.04 -19.49
N SER A 287 -19.76 -1.28 -20.23
CA SER A 287 -20.22 -1.67 -21.58
C SER A 287 -19.07 -1.69 -22.60
N LYS A 288 -18.09 -0.80 -22.44
CA LYS A 288 -16.91 -0.68 -23.29
C LYS A 288 -15.77 -1.60 -22.87
N ALA A 289 -15.81 -2.12 -21.63
CA ALA A 289 -14.72 -2.91 -21.06
C ALA A 289 -14.49 -4.20 -21.87
N LYS A 290 -13.25 -4.41 -22.30
CA LYS A 290 -12.84 -5.63 -22.99
C LYS A 290 -12.67 -6.74 -21.96
N LEU A 291 -13.44 -7.81 -22.09
CA LEU A 291 -13.28 -9.03 -21.31
C LEU A 291 -11.99 -9.73 -21.74
N SER A 292 -10.89 -9.42 -21.08
CA SER A 292 -9.67 -10.20 -21.32
C SER A 292 -9.83 -11.60 -20.73
N THR A 293 -9.34 -12.63 -21.45
CA THR A 293 -9.36 -14.04 -21.03
C THR A 293 -8.65 -14.31 -19.70
N HIS A 294 -7.95 -13.33 -19.15
CA HIS A 294 -7.23 -13.39 -17.89
C HIS A 294 -8.09 -13.03 -16.66
N TYR A 295 -9.32 -12.56 -16.87
CA TYR A 295 -10.26 -12.28 -15.79
C TYR A 295 -11.07 -13.52 -15.45
N ARG A 296 -10.89 -14.06 -14.23
CA ARG A 296 -11.86 -14.95 -13.58
C ARG A 296 -13.08 -14.14 -13.09
N THR A 297 -13.67 -13.33 -13.95
CA THR A 297 -15.00 -12.81 -13.68
C THR A 297 -15.96 -13.99 -13.78
N PRO A 298 -16.80 -14.25 -12.76
CA PRO A 298 -17.78 -15.33 -12.86
C PRO A 298 -18.57 -15.19 -14.15
N LEU A 299 -18.76 -16.30 -14.88
CA LEU A 299 -19.51 -16.34 -16.14
C LEU A 299 -20.88 -15.66 -16.01
N LEU A 300 -21.51 -15.83 -14.85
CA LEU A 300 -22.77 -15.18 -14.48
C LEU A 300 -22.70 -13.64 -14.53
N PHE A 301 -21.59 -13.04 -14.15
CA PHE A 301 -21.41 -11.60 -14.23
C PHE A 301 -21.25 -11.10 -15.67
N GLN A 302 -20.54 -11.84 -16.50
CA GLN A 302 -20.43 -11.54 -17.95
C GLN A 302 -21.80 -11.60 -18.64
N ILE A 303 -22.62 -12.59 -18.27
CA ILE A 303 -23.99 -12.73 -18.75
C ILE A 303 -24.85 -11.54 -18.24
N PHE A 304 -24.70 -11.17 -16.97
CA PHE A 304 -25.42 -10.05 -16.37
C PHE A 304 -25.10 -8.72 -17.05
N VAL A 305 -23.83 -8.40 -17.28
CA VAL A 305 -23.41 -7.18 -18.00
C VAL A 305 -24.04 -7.13 -19.40
N LYS A 306 -24.07 -8.26 -20.12
CA LYS A 306 -24.73 -8.36 -21.43
C LYS A 306 -26.25 -8.14 -21.34
N ILE A 307 -26.91 -8.68 -20.32
CA ILE A 307 -28.36 -8.50 -20.11
C ILE A 307 -28.66 -7.05 -19.70
N TYR A 308 -27.92 -6.51 -18.74
CA TYR A 308 -28.06 -5.13 -18.26
C TYR A 308 -27.94 -4.10 -19.38
N ASN A 309 -26.94 -4.28 -20.26
CA ASN A 309 -26.76 -3.40 -21.43
C ASN A 309 -27.86 -3.54 -22.47
N ARG A 310 -28.46 -4.75 -22.63
CA ARG A 310 -29.64 -4.94 -23.51
C ARG A 310 -30.94 -4.35 -22.98
N CYS A 311 -31.09 -4.26 -21.66
CA CYS A 311 -32.30 -3.71 -21.04
C CYS A 311 -32.32 -2.18 -20.96
N ARG A 312 -31.15 -1.52 -21.20
CA ARG A 312 -31.03 -0.06 -21.20
C ARG A 312 -31.01 0.59 -22.59
N MET A 313 -30.95 -0.20 -23.66
CA MET A 313 -31.23 0.24 -25.05
C MET A 313 -32.71 0.12 -25.34
#